data_3948d8394e719047e3e33e27470eb3bc
#
_entry.id   3948d8394e719047e3e33e27470eb3bc
#
_cell.length_a   1.000
_cell.length_b   1.000
_cell.length_c   1.000
_cell.angle_alpha   90.00
_cell.angle_beta   90.00
_cell.angle_gamma   90.00
#
_symmetry.space_group_name_H-M   'P 1'
#
loop_
_entity.id
_entity.type
_entity.pdbx_description
1 polymer ?
#
loop_
_entity_poly.entity_id
_entity_poly.type
_entity_poly.pdbx_seq_one_letter_code
_entity_poly.pdbx_strand_id
1 'polypeptide(L)'
;MKDYTVPLTLISILADAEFHSGEQLGERLGMSRAAINKHIQTLRDWGIDVFTVPGKGYSLPEPIQLLDEEQIARQIEHGRVTVLPVIDSTNQYLMDRLGELQSGDVCVAEYQQAGRGRRGRKWFSPFGSNLYLSMYWRLEQGPAAAIGLSLVIGIVIAEVLQSLGADKVRVKWPNDLYL
;
A
#
# COMPACT_ATOMS: atom_id res chain seq x y z
N MET A 1 -8.01 -17.65 4.48
CA MET A 1 -7.69 -16.29 3.97
C MET A 1 -9.01 -15.58 3.70
N LYS A 2 -9.21 -14.35 4.19
CA LYS A 2 -10.43 -13.59 3.86
C LYS A 2 -10.42 -13.24 2.38
N ASP A 3 -11.57 -13.36 1.72
CA ASP A 3 -11.72 -12.96 0.32
C ASP A 3 -12.00 -11.46 0.25
N TYR A 4 -11.11 -10.74 -0.40
CA TYR A 4 -11.19 -9.29 -0.61
C TYR A 4 -11.48 -8.91 -2.07
N THR A 5 -11.82 -9.88 -2.92
CA THR A 5 -12.09 -9.66 -4.35
C THR A 5 -13.13 -8.57 -4.58
N VAL A 6 -14.27 -8.63 -3.89
CA VAL A 6 -15.34 -7.64 -4.08
C VAL A 6 -14.94 -6.24 -3.61
N PRO A 7 -14.38 -6.03 -2.40
CA PRO A 7 -13.88 -4.72 -2.00
C PRO A 7 -12.86 -4.15 -2.97
N LEU A 8 -11.89 -4.94 -3.44
CA LEU A 8 -10.87 -4.48 -4.40
C LEU A 8 -11.48 -4.12 -5.76
N THR A 9 -12.44 -4.90 -6.25
CA THR A 9 -13.17 -4.56 -7.48
C THR A 9 -13.98 -3.27 -7.31
N LEU A 10 -14.61 -3.05 -6.15
CA LEU A 10 -15.28 -1.78 -5.86
C LEU A 10 -14.33 -0.58 -5.88
N ILE A 11 -13.13 -0.70 -5.29
CA ILE A 11 -12.11 0.36 -5.36
C ILE A 11 -11.74 0.63 -6.81
N SER A 12 -11.50 -0.40 -7.63
CA SER A 12 -11.16 -0.24 -9.05
C SER A 12 -12.28 0.45 -9.86
N ILE A 13 -13.55 0.24 -9.49
CA ILE A 13 -14.67 0.92 -10.14
C ILE A 13 -14.74 2.38 -9.68
N LEU A 14 -14.59 2.64 -8.39
CA LEU A 14 -14.67 3.98 -7.80
C LEU A 14 -13.42 4.83 -8.03
N ALA A 15 -12.34 4.23 -8.57
CA ALA A 15 -11.06 4.90 -8.80
C ALA A 15 -11.12 6.05 -9.82
N ASP A 16 -12.20 6.13 -10.62
CA ASP A 16 -12.49 7.24 -11.53
C ASP A 16 -12.98 8.52 -10.81
N ALA A 17 -13.29 8.43 -9.51
CA ALA A 17 -13.90 9.47 -8.67
C ALA A 17 -15.29 9.92 -9.14
N GLU A 18 -15.93 9.20 -10.05
CA GLU A 18 -17.30 9.46 -10.48
C GLU A 18 -18.31 8.81 -9.52
N PHE A 19 -19.58 9.28 -9.57
CA PHE A 19 -20.65 8.73 -8.78
C PHE A 19 -21.22 7.45 -9.39
N HIS A 20 -21.16 6.35 -8.65
CA HIS A 20 -21.77 5.08 -9.01
C HIS A 20 -22.91 4.73 -8.06
N SER A 21 -24.12 4.51 -8.59
CA SER A 21 -25.27 4.15 -7.76
C SER A 21 -25.09 2.75 -7.15
N GLY A 22 -25.64 2.52 -5.96
CA GLY A 22 -25.59 1.20 -5.32
C GLY A 22 -26.31 0.12 -6.11
N GLU A 23 -27.26 0.48 -6.99
CA GLU A 23 -27.96 -0.40 -7.90
C GLU A 23 -27.05 -0.83 -9.06
N GLN A 24 -26.43 0.13 -9.74
CA GLN A 24 -25.43 -0.11 -10.81
C GLN A 24 -24.27 -0.99 -10.32
N LEU A 25 -23.73 -0.69 -9.13
CA LEU A 25 -22.69 -1.52 -8.51
C LEU A 25 -23.19 -2.93 -8.20
N GLY A 26 -24.42 -3.05 -7.72
CA GLY A 26 -25.07 -4.32 -7.45
C GLY A 26 -25.25 -5.17 -8.71
N GLU A 27 -25.76 -4.58 -9.78
CA GLU A 27 -25.91 -5.24 -11.09
C GLU A 27 -24.56 -5.71 -11.64
N ARG A 28 -23.55 -4.84 -11.62
CA ARG A 28 -22.20 -5.13 -12.14
C ARG A 28 -21.51 -6.26 -11.38
N LEU A 29 -21.75 -6.38 -10.07
CA LEU A 29 -21.13 -7.39 -9.20
C LEU A 29 -22.03 -8.57 -8.86
N GLY A 30 -23.24 -8.62 -9.40
CA GLY A 30 -24.22 -9.70 -9.11
C GLY A 30 -24.66 -9.70 -7.65
N MET A 31 -24.78 -8.52 -6.99
CA MET A 31 -25.03 -8.39 -5.56
C MET A 31 -26.21 -7.46 -5.26
N SER A 32 -26.83 -7.66 -4.08
CA SER A 32 -27.84 -6.73 -3.61
C SER A 32 -27.22 -5.38 -3.18
N ARG A 33 -28.01 -4.30 -3.26
CA ARG A 33 -27.60 -2.97 -2.76
C ARG A 33 -27.15 -3.00 -1.28
N ALA A 34 -27.79 -3.86 -0.45
CA ALA A 34 -27.40 -4.03 0.95
C ALA A 34 -26.00 -4.67 1.08
N ALA A 35 -25.67 -5.64 0.23
CA ALA A 35 -24.33 -6.25 0.19
C ALA A 35 -23.30 -5.24 -0.27
N ILE A 36 -23.57 -4.44 -1.30
CA ILE A 36 -22.69 -3.34 -1.74
C ILE A 36 -22.42 -2.38 -0.57
N ASN A 37 -23.44 -1.92 0.16
CA ASN A 37 -23.25 -1.02 1.31
C ASN A 37 -22.31 -1.63 2.38
N LYS A 38 -22.40 -2.95 2.63
CA LYS A 38 -21.50 -3.65 3.55
C LYS A 38 -20.04 -3.60 3.07
N HIS A 39 -19.80 -3.79 1.77
CA HIS A 39 -18.46 -3.70 1.20
C HIS A 39 -17.94 -2.25 1.18
N ILE A 40 -18.79 -1.26 0.92
CA ILE A 40 -18.45 0.16 1.09
C ILE A 40 -17.99 0.45 2.54
N GLN A 41 -18.67 -0.14 3.53
CA GLN A 41 -18.21 -0.01 4.93
C GLN A 41 -16.82 -0.64 5.13
N THR A 42 -16.52 -1.78 4.49
CA THR A 42 -15.17 -2.36 4.51
C THR A 42 -14.12 -1.40 3.95
N LEU A 43 -14.43 -0.67 2.86
CA LEU A 43 -13.51 0.33 2.31
C LEU A 43 -13.25 1.47 3.31
N ARG A 44 -14.28 1.93 4.01
CA ARG A 44 -14.13 2.94 5.07
C ARG A 44 -13.30 2.42 6.24
N ASP A 45 -13.48 1.17 6.63
CA ASP A 45 -12.69 0.51 7.68
C ASP A 45 -11.21 0.40 7.27
N TRP A 46 -10.92 0.36 5.97
CA TRP A 46 -9.55 0.44 5.42
C TRP A 46 -9.00 1.87 5.35
N GLY A 47 -9.80 2.86 5.74
CA GLY A 47 -9.40 4.26 5.75
C GLY A 47 -9.60 4.99 4.43
N ILE A 48 -10.36 4.39 3.48
CA ILE A 48 -10.75 5.07 2.24
C ILE A 48 -11.92 5.99 2.52
N ASP A 49 -11.77 7.24 2.12
CA ASP A 49 -12.85 8.23 2.23
C ASP A 49 -13.84 8.04 1.08
N VAL A 50 -14.96 7.37 1.37
CA VAL A 50 -16.02 7.11 0.38
C VAL A 50 -17.20 8.03 0.62
N PHE A 51 -17.44 8.97 -0.29
CA PHE A 51 -18.62 9.82 -0.28
C PHE A 51 -19.89 9.03 -0.57
N THR A 52 -20.96 9.39 0.10
CA THR A 52 -22.31 8.86 -0.15
C THR A 52 -23.27 10.01 -0.32
N VAL A 53 -23.83 10.14 -1.51
CA VAL A 53 -24.82 11.18 -1.82
C VAL A 53 -26.17 10.53 -2.16
N PRO A 54 -27.25 10.83 -1.42
CA PRO A 54 -28.57 10.32 -1.74
C PRO A 54 -28.96 10.62 -3.20
N GLY A 55 -29.43 9.60 -3.91
CA GLY A 55 -29.80 9.72 -5.33
C GLY A 55 -28.63 9.65 -6.32
N LYS A 56 -27.39 9.86 -5.90
CA LYS A 56 -26.21 9.73 -6.78
C LYS A 56 -25.43 8.44 -6.54
N GLY A 57 -25.25 8.02 -5.29
CA GLY A 57 -24.51 6.80 -4.94
C GLY A 57 -23.20 7.09 -4.21
N TYR A 58 -22.14 6.39 -4.58
CA TYR A 58 -20.82 6.39 -3.96
C TYR A 58 -19.77 6.94 -4.93
N SER A 59 -18.81 7.70 -4.41
CA SER A 59 -17.60 8.12 -5.15
C SER A 59 -16.41 8.27 -4.22
N LEU A 60 -15.21 8.33 -4.77
CA LEU A 60 -14.02 8.80 -4.04
C LEU A 60 -13.83 10.30 -4.19
N PRO A 61 -13.12 10.98 -3.26
CA PRO A 61 -12.85 12.41 -3.36
C PRO A 61 -11.96 12.78 -4.56
N GLU A 62 -11.03 11.86 -4.90
CA GLU A 62 -10.06 12.02 -5.99
C GLU A 62 -9.82 10.66 -6.67
N PRO A 63 -9.40 10.65 -7.95
CA PRO A 63 -9.00 9.42 -8.63
C PRO A 63 -7.83 8.75 -7.90
N ILE A 64 -7.88 7.42 -7.81
CA ILE A 64 -6.81 6.61 -7.22
C ILE A 64 -6.16 5.75 -8.31
N GLN A 65 -4.83 5.77 -8.35
CA GLN A 65 -4.05 4.82 -9.13
C GLN A 65 -3.48 3.76 -8.19
N LEU A 66 -3.86 2.51 -8.41
CA LEU A 66 -3.36 1.38 -7.64
C LEU A 66 -1.99 0.93 -8.15
N LEU A 67 -1.23 0.29 -7.26
CA LEU A 67 0.06 -0.32 -7.60
C LEU A 67 -0.14 -1.44 -8.62
N ASP A 68 0.64 -1.40 -9.69
CA ASP A 68 0.67 -2.39 -10.77
C ASP A 68 1.99 -3.17 -10.71
N GLU A 69 1.89 -4.46 -10.34
CA GLU A 69 3.04 -5.34 -10.18
C GLU A 69 3.85 -5.47 -11.47
N GLU A 70 3.18 -5.60 -12.63
CA GLU A 70 3.88 -5.75 -13.90
C GLU A 70 4.62 -4.47 -14.31
N GLN A 71 4.00 -3.31 -14.13
CA GLN A 71 4.64 -2.04 -14.43
C GLN A 71 5.85 -1.80 -13.52
N ILE A 72 5.72 -2.11 -12.23
CA ILE A 72 6.82 -1.97 -11.26
C ILE A 72 7.95 -2.95 -11.60
N ALA A 73 7.62 -4.22 -11.85
CA ALA A 73 8.61 -5.26 -12.16
C ALA A 73 9.44 -4.93 -13.42
N ARG A 74 8.85 -4.28 -14.43
CA ARG A 74 9.56 -3.84 -15.64
C ARG A 74 10.62 -2.76 -15.37
N GLN A 75 10.53 -2.04 -14.25
CA GLN A 75 11.46 -0.96 -13.86
C GLN A 75 12.59 -1.45 -12.95
N ILE A 76 12.51 -2.68 -12.46
CA ILE A 76 13.45 -3.23 -11.47
C ILE A 76 14.44 -4.15 -12.19
N GLU A 77 15.72 -3.85 -12.07
CA GLU A 77 16.80 -4.65 -12.66
C GLU A 77 17.13 -5.89 -11.84
N HIS A 78 16.98 -5.82 -10.50
CA HIS A 78 17.36 -6.88 -9.58
C HIS A 78 16.32 -7.10 -8.50
N GLY A 79 16.13 -8.38 -8.10
CA GLY A 79 15.13 -8.77 -7.13
C GLY A 79 13.74 -9.00 -7.75
N ARG A 80 12.81 -9.47 -6.93
CA ARG A 80 11.41 -9.69 -7.31
C ARG A 80 10.54 -8.69 -6.57
N VAL A 81 9.52 -8.18 -7.24
CA VAL A 81 8.46 -7.39 -6.61
C VAL A 81 7.25 -8.27 -6.43
N THR A 82 6.66 -8.20 -5.26
CA THR A 82 5.36 -8.80 -4.97
C THR A 82 4.43 -7.68 -4.50
N VAL A 83 3.36 -7.43 -5.22
CA VAL A 83 2.32 -6.46 -4.85
C VAL A 83 1.13 -7.21 -4.25
N LEU A 84 0.81 -6.89 -2.99
CA LEU A 84 -0.31 -7.47 -2.27
C LEU A 84 -1.25 -6.34 -1.83
N PRO A 85 -2.39 -6.15 -2.50
CA PRO A 85 -3.29 -5.03 -2.20
C PRO A 85 -3.70 -4.97 -0.72
N VAL A 86 -3.95 -6.11 -0.09
CA VAL A 86 -4.30 -6.23 1.33
C VAL A 86 -3.46 -7.31 1.99
N ILE A 87 -2.73 -6.95 3.04
CA ILE A 87 -1.85 -7.86 3.78
C ILE A 87 -1.87 -7.54 5.28
N ASP A 88 -1.42 -8.46 6.10
CA ASP A 88 -1.19 -8.18 7.53
C ASP A 88 0.01 -7.23 7.72
N SER A 89 1.15 -7.57 7.12
CA SER A 89 2.36 -6.74 7.16
C SER A 89 3.31 -7.16 6.04
N THR A 90 3.82 -6.21 5.26
CA THR A 90 4.85 -6.45 4.23
C THR A 90 6.12 -7.02 4.83
N ASN A 91 6.51 -6.56 6.02
CA ASN A 91 7.67 -7.07 6.75
C ASN A 91 7.46 -8.53 7.19
N GLN A 92 6.30 -8.86 7.79
CA GLN A 92 6.01 -10.23 8.20
C GLN A 92 5.97 -11.18 7.01
N TYR A 93 5.42 -10.73 5.87
CA TYR A 93 5.40 -11.51 4.64
C TYR A 93 6.80 -11.98 4.20
N LEU A 94 7.78 -11.08 4.23
CA LEU A 94 9.17 -11.41 3.92
C LEU A 94 9.81 -12.29 5.01
N MET A 95 9.57 -11.98 6.29
CA MET A 95 10.08 -12.77 7.41
C MET A 95 9.67 -14.25 7.34
N ASP A 96 8.42 -14.51 6.95
CA ASP A 96 7.88 -15.88 6.83
C ASP A 96 8.50 -16.67 5.63
N ARG A 97 9.26 -15.97 4.76
CA ARG A 97 9.85 -16.53 3.52
C ARG A 97 11.37 -16.39 3.42
N LEU A 98 12.05 -16.13 4.52
CA LEU A 98 13.50 -15.86 4.53
C LEU A 98 14.35 -16.90 3.75
N GLY A 99 13.93 -18.18 3.73
CA GLY A 99 14.63 -19.24 3.01
C GLY A 99 14.49 -19.19 1.48
N GLU A 100 13.56 -18.38 0.96
CA GLU A 100 13.22 -18.29 -0.46
C GLU A 100 13.65 -16.95 -1.08
N LEU A 101 14.08 -15.99 -0.25
CA LEU A 101 14.35 -14.63 -0.65
C LEU A 101 15.79 -14.44 -1.15
N GLN A 102 15.91 -13.52 -2.10
CA GLN A 102 17.18 -12.98 -2.57
C GLN A 102 17.30 -11.50 -2.23
N SER A 103 18.52 -11.00 -2.06
CA SER A 103 18.76 -9.58 -1.82
C SER A 103 18.15 -8.73 -2.93
N GLY A 104 17.33 -7.74 -2.56
CA GLY A 104 16.56 -6.93 -3.48
C GLY A 104 15.10 -7.38 -3.65
N ASP A 105 14.69 -8.53 -3.09
CA ASP A 105 13.27 -8.93 -3.11
C ASP A 105 12.44 -7.97 -2.26
N VAL A 106 11.32 -7.50 -2.82
CA VAL A 106 10.46 -6.46 -2.24
C VAL A 106 9.02 -6.94 -2.14
N CYS A 107 8.38 -6.64 -1.02
CA CYS A 107 6.94 -6.74 -0.85
C CYS A 107 6.35 -5.33 -0.69
N VAL A 108 5.33 -5.02 -1.48
CA VAL A 108 4.60 -3.74 -1.47
C VAL A 108 3.12 -3.99 -1.23
N ALA A 109 2.45 -3.08 -0.55
CA ALA A 109 1.01 -3.20 -0.27
C ALA A 109 0.29 -1.85 -0.33
N GLU A 110 -1.02 -1.90 -0.64
CA GLU A 110 -1.92 -0.76 -0.55
C GLU A 110 -2.46 -0.57 0.88
N TYR A 111 -2.58 -1.67 1.64
CA TYR A 111 -3.14 -1.68 2.99
C TYR A 111 -2.49 -2.73 3.88
N GLN A 112 -2.18 -2.36 5.13
CA GLN A 112 -1.71 -3.30 6.14
C GLN A 112 -2.70 -3.39 7.30
N GLN A 113 -3.25 -4.59 7.56
CA GLN A 113 -4.18 -4.85 8.67
C GLN A 113 -3.48 -4.84 10.04
N ALA A 114 -2.22 -5.27 10.07
CA ALA A 114 -1.42 -5.43 11.29
C ALA A 114 -0.03 -4.80 11.13
N GLY A 115 0.03 -3.60 10.53
CA GLY A 115 1.26 -2.83 10.44
C GLY A 115 1.89 -2.62 11.83
N ARG A 116 3.22 -2.79 11.93
CA ARG A 116 3.95 -2.78 13.20
C ARG A 116 4.86 -1.57 13.32
N GLY A 117 4.69 -0.81 14.37
CA GLY A 117 5.63 0.20 14.82
C GLY A 117 6.64 -0.36 15.83
N ARG A 118 7.65 0.42 16.18
CA ARG A 118 8.63 0.08 17.20
C ARG A 118 7.96 -0.08 18.57
N ARG A 119 8.48 -0.95 19.41
CA ARG A 119 8.02 -1.21 20.80
C ARG A 119 6.56 -1.69 20.87
N GLY A 120 6.13 -2.50 19.88
CA GLY A 120 4.78 -3.07 19.85
C GLY A 120 3.65 -2.09 19.51
N ARG A 121 3.97 -0.87 19.08
CA ARG A 121 2.95 0.09 18.63
C ARG A 121 2.31 -0.38 17.33
N LYS A 122 1.02 -0.14 17.19
CA LYS A 122 0.30 -0.35 15.94
C LYS A 122 0.69 0.76 14.95
N TRP A 123 0.99 0.36 13.71
CA TRP A 123 1.21 1.29 12.61
C TRP A 123 -0.08 1.41 11.81
N PHE A 124 -0.63 2.61 11.74
CA PHE A 124 -1.82 2.88 10.96
C PHE A 124 -1.46 2.93 9.48
N SER A 125 -2.14 2.12 8.66
CA SER A 125 -1.79 1.91 7.25
C SER A 125 -3.04 1.97 6.37
N PRO A 126 -3.66 3.17 6.18
CA PRO A 126 -4.85 3.33 5.35
C PRO A 126 -4.58 2.95 3.89
N PHE A 127 -5.59 2.42 3.23
CA PHE A 127 -5.49 1.94 1.86
C PHE A 127 -5.15 3.07 0.87
N GLY A 128 -4.17 2.83 0.00
CA GLY A 128 -3.82 3.74 -1.09
C GLY A 128 -3.24 5.10 -0.67
N SER A 129 -3.01 5.32 0.64
CA SER A 129 -2.57 6.63 1.15
C SER A 129 -1.06 6.74 1.32
N ASN A 130 -0.35 5.62 1.32
CA ASN A 130 1.10 5.57 1.54
C ASN A 130 1.70 4.40 0.77
N LEU A 131 3.01 4.43 0.58
CA LEU A 131 3.77 3.30 0.06
C LEU A 131 4.23 2.42 1.24
N TYR A 132 3.60 1.27 1.41
CA TYR A 132 4.01 0.26 2.39
C TYR A 132 4.94 -0.72 1.72
N LEU A 133 6.24 -0.59 1.99
CA LEU A 133 7.29 -1.35 1.34
C LEU A 133 8.20 -2.00 2.37
N SER A 134 8.53 -3.27 2.15
CA SER A 134 9.61 -3.96 2.82
C SER A 134 10.52 -4.60 1.79
N MET A 135 11.83 -4.53 2.02
CA MET A 135 12.85 -5.11 1.16
C MET A 135 13.70 -6.08 1.97
N TYR A 136 13.97 -7.24 1.41
CA TYR A 136 14.95 -8.17 1.95
C TYR A 136 16.35 -7.83 1.43
N TRP A 137 17.30 -7.74 2.36
CA TRP A 137 18.69 -7.52 2.03
C TRP A 137 19.59 -8.35 2.93
N ARG A 138 20.47 -9.14 2.34
CA ARG A 138 21.46 -9.95 3.06
C ARG A 138 22.73 -9.14 3.25
N LEU A 139 23.14 -8.99 4.51
CA LEU A 139 24.40 -8.34 4.87
C LEU A 139 25.46 -9.41 5.11
N GLU A 140 26.38 -9.57 4.16
CA GLU A 140 27.43 -10.59 4.24
C GLU A 140 28.51 -10.26 5.28
N GLN A 141 28.71 -8.95 5.55
CA GLN A 141 29.69 -8.45 6.53
C GLN A 141 29.17 -8.48 7.98
N GLY A 142 28.00 -9.06 8.21
CA GLY A 142 27.40 -9.20 9.53
C GLY A 142 26.72 -7.91 10.06
N PRO A 143 26.26 -7.91 11.32
CA PRO A 143 25.40 -6.84 11.86
C PRO A 143 26.04 -5.44 11.87
N ALA A 144 27.37 -5.35 11.90
CA ALA A 144 28.08 -4.07 11.86
C ALA A 144 27.83 -3.29 10.55
N ALA A 145 27.58 -3.97 9.45
CA ALA A 145 27.24 -3.34 8.16
C ALA A 145 25.87 -2.65 8.16
N ALA A 146 25.01 -2.95 9.13
CA ALA A 146 23.73 -2.26 9.30
C ALA A 146 23.87 -0.87 9.97
N ILE A 147 25.05 -0.57 10.54
CA ILE A 147 25.29 0.74 11.15
C ILE A 147 25.24 1.82 10.06
N GLY A 148 24.38 2.80 10.24
CA GLY A 148 24.19 3.87 9.26
C GLY A 148 23.28 3.53 8.05
N LEU A 149 22.88 2.27 7.88
CA LEU A 149 22.04 1.84 6.75
C LEU A 149 20.73 2.63 6.66
N SER A 150 20.10 2.94 7.81
CA SER A 150 18.86 3.74 7.83
C SER A 150 19.08 5.16 7.30
N LEU A 151 20.25 5.74 7.54
CA LEU A 151 20.60 7.08 7.01
C LEU A 151 20.84 7.01 5.50
N VAL A 152 21.55 5.99 5.02
CA VAL A 152 21.79 5.79 3.57
C VAL A 152 20.47 5.61 2.84
N ILE A 153 19.58 4.76 3.35
CA ILE A 153 18.24 4.56 2.77
C ILE A 153 17.45 5.87 2.80
N GLY A 154 17.51 6.62 3.89
CA GLY A 154 16.84 7.92 4.00
C GLY A 154 17.32 8.92 2.95
N ILE A 155 18.63 8.99 2.71
CA ILE A 155 19.23 9.85 1.67
C ILE A 155 18.75 9.44 0.28
N VAL A 156 18.84 8.15 -0.06
CA VAL A 156 18.41 7.64 -1.37
C VAL A 156 16.92 7.94 -1.61
N ILE A 157 16.06 7.72 -0.63
CA ILE A 157 14.63 8.04 -0.76
C ILE A 157 14.42 9.54 -0.92
N ALA A 158 15.16 10.38 -0.17
CA ALA A 158 15.07 11.83 -0.31
C ALA A 158 15.47 12.29 -1.72
N GLU A 159 16.55 11.76 -2.28
CA GLU A 159 17.00 12.06 -3.65
C GLU A 159 15.96 11.66 -4.70
N VAL A 160 15.38 10.47 -4.55
CA VAL A 160 14.28 10.01 -5.45
C VAL A 160 13.08 10.96 -5.35
N LEU A 161 12.63 11.30 -4.14
CA LEU A 161 11.48 12.20 -3.96
C LEU A 161 11.78 13.61 -4.52
N GLN A 162 13.00 14.10 -4.36
CA GLN A 162 13.41 15.38 -4.96
C GLN A 162 13.40 15.32 -6.48
N SER A 163 13.84 14.22 -7.08
CA SER A 163 13.79 14.03 -8.54
C SER A 163 12.36 13.99 -9.09
N LEU A 164 11.39 13.64 -8.25
CA LEU A 164 9.95 13.65 -8.54
C LEU A 164 9.27 15.01 -8.22
N GLY A 165 10.03 16.03 -7.84
CA GLY A 165 9.55 17.39 -7.60
C GLY A 165 9.28 17.74 -6.13
N ALA A 166 9.60 16.86 -5.18
CA ALA A 166 9.47 17.13 -3.75
C ALA A 166 10.76 17.78 -3.19
N ASP A 167 11.15 18.94 -3.72
CA ASP A 167 12.44 19.61 -3.47
C ASP A 167 12.72 19.94 -1.99
N LYS A 168 11.68 20.04 -1.17
CA LYS A 168 11.78 20.39 0.25
C LYS A 168 12.02 19.21 1.17
N VAL A 169 12.00 17.98 0.65
CA VAL A 169 12.24 16.78 1.47
C VAL A 169 13.61 16.85 2.14
N ARG A 170 13.64 16.56 3.44
CA ARG A 170 14.84 16.53 4.29
C ARG A 170 14.86 15.26 5.11
N VAL A 171 16.07 14.80 5.41
CA VAL A 171 16.31 13.66 6.29
C VAL A 171 16.47 14.15 7.72
N LYS A 172 15.69 13.62 8.62
CA LYS A 172 15.85 13.77 10.07
C LYS A 172 16.42 12.48 10.66
N TRP A 173 17.62 12.59 11.15
CA TRP A 173 18.29 11.45 11.75
C TRP A 173 17.45 10.80 12.87
N PRO A 174 17.39 9.45 12.97
CA PRO A 174 18.17 8.50 12.18
C PRO A 174 17.43 7.97 10.92
N ASN A 175 16.12 8.17 10.76
CA ASN A 175 15.32 7.43 9.77
C ASN A 175 14.01 8.11 9.35
N ASP A 176 13.82 9.38 9.66
CA ASP A 176 12.61 10.09 9.30
C ASP A 176 12.86 10.99 8.08
N LEU A 177 11.87 11.06 7.17
CA LEU A 177 11.79 12.03 6.10
C LEU A 177 10.63 12.97 6.38
N TYR A 178 10.81 14.26 6.05
CA TYR A 178 9.76 15.27 6.20
C TYR A 178 9.88 16.34 5.13
N LEU A 179 8.76 16.98 4.85
CA LEU A 179 8.64 18.15 3.98
C LEU A 179 8.67 19.44 4.78
#